data_1a27b6a6cfcd5eac3fb789bf6c5a5fd9
#
_entry.id   1a27b6a6cfcd5eac3fb789bf6c5a5fd9
#
_cell.length_a   1.000
_cell.length_b   1.000
_cell.length_c   1.000
_cell.angle_alpha   90.00
_cell.angle_beta   90.00
_cell.angle_gamma   90.00
#
_symmetry.space_group_name_H-M   'P 1'
#
loop_
_entity.id
_entity.type
_entity.pdbx_description
1 polymer ?
#
loop_
_entity_poly.entity_id
_entity_poly.type
_entity_poly.pdbx_seq_one_letter_code
_entity_poly.pdbx_strand_id
1 'polypeptide(L)'
;MGIKNRLVAMSFLQFFIWGAWLITVGNYWFATKHWNGAEFGAIFSTLGLSSLFMPALTGIIADRWMNAEKLYGILHILGGLAIAYIPQVDNPGSFFWVIFIAMIFYMPTISLSNSVAYHILKNHKFDVVKVFPPIRVWGTVGFIAAMWITNLTGNKANASMFYISAMASVVLGIYSFTLPKCPPEKLTSNDSSWVEVLGLNAFKLFGTYKMALFFIFSMFLGGALQLTNMYGDTFLSDFSTMPEFANSVVVKYSTLIMSISQISETLFILAIPFFLKKFGIKQVMLISMLAWVLRFGLFAYGDPSGGLWMIVLSCIVYGMAFDFFNISGSLFVETTTDASIRSSAQGLFMMMTNGFGAIFGSSVSGYLIDRFFTHNGSKDWHTIWLTFAIYALIIGIAFAFMFKHKHNPQDVETIAH
;
A
#
# COMPACT_ATOMS: atom_id res chain seq x y z
N MET A 1 -13.01 -9.15 26.69
CA MET A 1 -12.00 -9.33 25.63
C MET A 1 -10.70 -8.71 26.10
N GLY A 2 -9.57 -9.44 26.09
CA GLY A 2 -8.26 -8.90 26.55
C GLY A 2 -7.73 -7.82 25.59
N ILE A 3 -6.83 -6.98 26.07
CA ILE A 3 -6.27 -5.83 25.30
C ILE A 3 -5.69 -6.28 23.93
N LYS A 4 -4.91 -7.35 23.89
CA LYS A 4 -4.32 -7.86 22.65
C LYS A 4 -5.41 -8.22 21.61
N ASN A 5 -6.47 -8.92 22.02
CA ASN A 5 -7.56 -9.30 21.13
C ASN A 5 -8.35 -8.08 20.61
N ARG A 6 -8.43 -7.01 21.41
CA ARG A 6 -9.08 -5.76 20.99
C ARG A 6 -8.26 -5.07 19.90
N LEU A 7 -6.93 -5.07 20.02
CA LEU A 7 -6.03 -4.53 19.01
C LEU A 7 -5.96 -5.41 17.75
N VAL A 8 -6.10 -6.74 17.90
CA VAL A 8 -6.25 -7.67 16.78
C VAL A 8 -7.49 -7.35 15.96
N ALA A 9 -8.66 -7.16 16.62
CA ALA A 9 -9.90 -6.79 15.94
C ALA A 9 -9.78 -5.43 15.22
N MET A 10 -9.13 -4.44 15.87
CA MET A 10 -8.84 -3.15 15.26
C MET A 10 -7.96 -3.31 14.01
N SER A 11 -6.85 -4.05 14.11
CA SER A 11 -5.93 -4.27 13.00
C SER A 11 -6.60 -5.02 11.83
N PHE A 12 -7.39 -6.05 12.15
CA PHE A 12 -8.14 -6.82 11.16
C PHE A 12 -9.12 -5.92 10.37
N LEU A 13 -9.97 -5.17 11.07
CA LEU A 13 -10.96 -4.30 10.43
C LEU A 13 -10.32 -3.15 9.65
N GLN A 14 -9.20 -2.57 10.14
CA GLN A 14 -8.47 -1.50 9.47
C GLN A 14 -8.14 -1.87 8.02
N PHE A 15 -7.60 -3.05 7.80
CA PHE A 15 -7.19 -3.48 6.47
C PHE A 15 -8.27 -4.26 5.71
N PHE A 16 -9.25 -4.82 6.40
CA PHE A 16 -10.46 -5.37 5.79
C PHE A 16 -11.20 -4.31 4.95
N ILE A 17 -11.34 -3.10 5.48
CA ILE A 17 -11.93 -1.95 4.78
C ILE A 17 -11.26 -1.73 3.43
N TRP A 18 -9.95 -1.77 3.39
CA TRP A 18 -9.16 -1.53 2.19
C TRP A 18 -9.20 -2.71 1.22
N GLY A 19 -9.06 -3.92 1.74
CA GLY A 19 -9.10 -5.16 0.96
C GLY A 19 -10.44 -5.42 0.26
N ALA A 20 -11.53 -4.84 0.76
CA ALA A 20 -12.86 -5.03 0.19
C ALA A 20 -13.04 -4.38 -1.20
N TRP A 21 -12.27 -3.34 -1.54
CA TRP A 21 -12.45 -2.62 -2.81
C TRP A 21 -11.17 -2.30 -3.58
N LEU A 22 -10.02 -2.09 -2.90
CA LEU A 22 -8.81 -1.55 -3.52
C LEU A 22 -8.35 -2.34 -4.74
N ILE A 23 -8.29 -3.67 -4.61
CA ILE A 23 -7.78 -4.57 -5.67
C ILE A 23 -8.81 -4.77 -6.77
N THR A 24 -10.09 -4.68 -6.43
CA THR A 24 -11.21 -5.03 -7.33
C THR A 24 -11.89 -3.82 -7.97
N VAL A 25 -11.54 -2.60 -7.56
CA VAL A 25 -12.16 -1.37 -8.09
C VAL A 25 -11.99 -1.22 -9.60
N GLY A 26 -10.92 -1.79 -10.18
CA GLY A 26 -10.72 -1.82 -11.62
C GLY A 26 -11.83 -2.60 -12.35
N ASN A 27 -12.31 -3.70 -11.78
CA ASN A 27 -13.44 -4.44 -12.36
C ASN A 27 -14.73 -3.62 -12.33
N TYR A 28 -14.98 -2.92 -11.22
CA TYR A 28 -16.13 -2.00 -11.15
C TYR A 28 -16.00 -0.86 -12.16
N TRP A 29 -14.82 -0.29 -12.32
CA TRP A 29 -14.55 0.81 -13.25
C TRP A 29 -14.73 0.40 -14.70
N PHE A 30 -14.06 -0.67 -15.12
CA PHE A 30 -14.02 -1.08 -16.53
C PHE A 30 -15.22 -1.96 -16.93
N ALA A 31 -15.57 -2.96 -16.13
CA ALA A 31 -16.60 -3.93 -16.50
C ALA A 31 -18.02 -3.47 -16.13
N THR A 32 -18.21 -2.67 -15.07
CA THR A 32 -19.55 -2.24 -14.64
C THR A 32 -19.89 -0.83 -15.10
N LYS A 33 -18.96 0.12 -14.96
CA LYS A 33 -19.19 1.53 -15.34
C LYS A 33 -18.77 1.83 -16.79
N HIS A 34 -17.94 0.99 -17.41
CA HIS A 34 -17.41 1.17 -18.78
C HIS A 34 -16.68 2.51 -18.98
N TRP A 35 -15.93 2.95 -17.96
CA TRP A 35 -15.19 4.20 -17.99
C TRP A 35 -13.75 4.02 -18.50
N ASN A 36 -13.11 5.14 -18.94
CA ASN A 36 -11.80 5.13 -19.58
C ASN A 36 -10.63 4.92 -18.60
N GLY A 37 -9.51 4.46 -19.13
CA GLY A 37 -8.33 4.10 -18.31
C GLY A 37 -7.53 5.29 -17.81
N ALA A 38 -7.46 6.40 -18.54
CA ALA A 38 -6.73 7.59 -18.12
C ALA A 38 -7.26 8.18 -16.81
N GLU A 39 -8.59 8.27 -16.69
CA GLU A 39 -9.27 8.73 -15.47
C GLU A 39 -9.13 7.73 -14.31
N PHE A 40 -9.00 6.44 -14.61
CA PHE A 40 -8.74 5.41 -13.60
C PHE A 40 -7.39 5.64 -12.88
N GLY A 41 -6.35 6.01 -13.61
CA GLY A 41 -5.07 6.41 -13.01
C GLY A 41 -5.21 7.57 -12.04
N ALA A 42 -6.02 8.58 -12.39
CA ALA A 42 -6.28 9.71 -11.51
C ALA A 42 -6.95 9.29 -10.18
N ILE A 43 -7.85 8.29 -10.20
CA ILE A 43 -8.49 7.76 -8.98
C ILE A 43 -7.44 7.22 -7.99
N PHE A 44 -6.49 6.42 -8.47
CA PHE A 44 -5.44 5.88 -7.60
C PHE A 44 -4.46 6.95 -7.12
N SER A 45 -4.29 8.06 -7.85
CA SER A 45 -3.48 9.19 -7.37
C SER A 45 -4.03 9.83 -6.11
N THR A 46 -5.35 9.68 -5.83
CA THR A 46 -5.98 10.22 -4.61
C THR A 46 -5.40 9.61 -3.32
N LEU A 47 -4.98 8.33 -3.37
CA LEU A 47 -4.30 7.67 -2.26
C LEU A 47 -2.98 8.37 -1.94
N GLY A 48 -2.18 8.62 -2.99
CA GLY A 48 -0.92 9.34 -2.87
C GLY A 48 -1.10 10.77 -2.39
N LEU A 49 -2.01 11.53 -3.00
CA LEU A 49 -2.32 12.89 -2.61
C LEU A 49 -2.70 12.99 -1.13
N SER A 50 -3.61 12.14 -0.67
CA SER A 50 -4.02 12.11 0.73
C SER A 50 -2.88 11.72 1.66
N SER A 51 -2.02 10.80 1.25
CA SER A 51 -0.87 10.33 2.04
C SER A 51 0.22 11.37 2.22
N LEU A 52 0.29 12.40 1.35
CA LEU A 52 1.31 13.44 1.44
C LEU A 52 1.16 14.33 2.68
N PHE A 53 -0.07 14.65 3.08
CA PHE A 53 -0.32 15.65 4.12
C PHE A 53 -1.24 15.20 5.26
N MET A 54 -2.19 14.30 4.98
CA MET A 54 -3.21 13.94 5.98
C MET A 54 -2.64 13.21 7.22
N PRO A 55 -1.66 12.29 7.13
CA PRO A 55 -1.09 11.65 8.32
C PRO A 55 -0.44 12.67 9.27
N ALA A 56 0.27 13.67 8.74
CA ALA A 56 0.87 14.71 9.55
C ALA A 56 -0.18 15.60 10.23
N LEU A 57 -1.19 16.05 9.49
CA LEU A 57 -2.27 16.87 10.04
C LEU A 57 -3.04 16.14 11.14
N THR A 58 -3.39 14.88 10.93
CA THR A 58 -4.12 14.10 11.94
C THR A 58 -3.25 13.75 13.14
N GLY A 59 -1.94 13.55 12.94
CA GLY A 59 -0.97 13.42 14.03
C GLY A 59 -0.98 14.64 14.95
N ILE A 60 -0.91 15.85 14.37
CA ILE A 60 -1.00 17.10 15.14
C ILE A 60 -2.31 17.20 15.94
N ILE A 61 -3.45 16.83 15.33
CA ILE A 61 -4.75 16.85 16.00
C ILE A 61 -4.76 15.87 17.19
N ALA A 62 -4.24 14.66 16.99
CA ALA A 62 -4.16 13.64 18.04
C ALA A 62 -3.22 14.02 19.18
N ASP A 63 -2.10 14.67 18.86
CA ASP A 63 -1.09 15.03 19.85
C ASP A 63 -1.47 16.25 20.69
N ARG A 64 -2.31 17.14 20.15
CA ARG A 64 -2.61 18.44 20.81
C ARG A 64 -4.05 18.60 21.29
N TRP A 65 -5.03 18.07 20.57
CA TRP A 65 -6.41 18.50 20.78
C TRP A 65 -7.41 17.38 21.07
N MET A 66 -7.17 16.18 20.56
CA MET A 66 -8.16 15.11 20.66
C MET A 66 -7.51 13.77 20.97
N ASN A 67 -8.19 12.94 21.74
CA ASN A 67 -7.74 11.57 21.99
C ASN A 67 -7.60 10.81 20.65
N ALA A 68 -6.49 10.13 20.47
CA ALA A 68 -6.17 9.44 19.21
C ALA A 68 -7.22 8.39 18.83
N GLU A 69 -7.75 7.61 19.79
CA GLU A 69 -8.79 6.61 19.54
C GLU A 69 -10.12 7.25 19.10
N LYS A 70 -10.42 8.45 19.57
CA LYS A 70 -11.64 9.18 19.16
C LYS A 70 -11.49 9.74 17.76
N LEU A 71 -10.35 10.38 17.47
CA LEU A 71 -10.04 10.87 16.14
C LEU A 71 -10.09 9.73 15.11
N TYR A 72 -9.46 8.60 15.43
CA TYR A 72 -9.49 7.39 14.63
C TYR A 72 -10.92 6.94 14.32
N GLY A 73 -11.80 6.92 15.33
CA GLY A 73 -13.20 6.57 15.15
C GLY A 73 -13.98 7.52 14.26
N ILE A 74 -13.80 8.82 14.44
CA ILE A 74 -14.45 9.85 13.62
C ILE A 74 -14.02 9.72 12.17
N LEU A 75 -12.72 9.56 11.92
CA LEU A 75 -12.19 9.40 10.56
C LEU A 75 -12.77 8.15 9.87
N HIS A 76 -12.91 7.03 10.58
CA HIS A 76 -13.53 5.82 10.03
C HIS A 76 -15.02 5.97 9.74
N ILE A 77 -15.77 6.69 10.59
CA ILE A 77 -17.19 6.95 10.33
C ILE A 77 -17.35 7.85 9.10
N LEU A 78 -16.63 8.96 9.04
CA LEU A 78 -16.70 9.89 7.90
C LEU A 78 -16.20 9.25 6.61
N GLY A 79 -15.09 8.49 6.67
CA GLY A 79 -14.56 7.72 5.54
C GLY A 79 -15.54 6.65 5.07
N GLY A 80 -16.17 5.93 6.00
CA GLY A 80 -17.21 4.94 5.70
C GLY A 80 -18.42 5.54 5.01
N LEU A 81 -18.90 6.70 5.45
CA LEU A 81 -19.98 7.41 4.78
C LEU A 81 -19.60 7.86 3.37
N ALA A 82 -18.37 8.37 3.18
CA ALA A 82 -17.87 8.74 1.87
C ALA A 82 -17.76 7.51 0.94
N ILE A 83 -17.27 6.37 1.42
CA ILE A 83 -17.20 5.11 0.67
C ILE A 83 -18.60 4.61 0.29
N ALA A 84 -19.58 4.71 1.21
CA ALA A 84 -20.96 4.32 0.95
C ALA A 84 -21.64 5.18 -0.13
N TYR A 85 -21.18 6.40 -0.33
CA TYR A 85 -21.69 7.30 -1.36
C TYR A 85 -21.12 7.02 -2.75
N ILE A 86 -19.96 6.34 -2.87
CA ILE A 86 -19.30 6.06 -4.16
C ILE A 86 -20.25 5.42 -5.19
N PRO A 87 -21.07 4.40 -4.87
CA PRO A 87 -21.97 3.79 -5.86
C PRO A 87 -23.03 4.71 -6.45
N GLN A 88 -23.33 5.85 -5.81
CA GLN A 88 -24.32 6.83 -6.27
C GLN A 88 -23.77 7.74 -7.37
N VAL A 89 -22.48 7.59 -7.71
CA VAL A 89 -21.80 8.48 -8.66
C VAL A 89 -21.81 7.87 -10.06
N ASP A 90 -22.18 8.67 -11.05
CA ASP A 90 -22.38 8.21 -12.43
C ASP A 90 -21.36 8.78 -13.44
N ASN A 91 -20.36 9.55 -12.96
CA ASN A 91 -19.31 10.06 -13.83
C ASN A 91 -17.93 10.01 -13.15
N PRO A 92 -16.84 9.85 -13.92
CA PRO A 92 -15.47 9.73 -13.39
C PRO A 92 -15.02 10.93 -12.56
N GLY A 93 -15.37 12.16 -12.94
CA GLY A 93 -14.95 13.37 -12.24
C GLY A 93 -15.55 13.45 -10.83
N SER A 94 -16.84 13.17 -10.68
CA SER A 94 -17.47 13.11 -9.35
C SER A 94 -16.92 11.93 -8.53
N PHE A 95 -16.66 10.80 -9.17
CA PHE A 95 -16.04 9.64 -8.53
C PHE A 95 -14.66 9.98 -7.94
N PHE A 96 -13.85 10.74 -8.70
CA PHE A 96 -12.56 11.22 -8.20
C PHE A 96 -12.70 12.01 -6.89
N TRP A 97 -13.61 12.96 -6.84
CA TRP A 97 -13.77 13.79 -5.64
C TRP A 97 -14.31 13.00 -4.44
N VAL A 98 -15.26 12.09 -4.66
CA VAL A 98 -15.81 11.27 -3.57
C VAL A 98 -14.74 10.32 -3.02
N ILE A 99 -13.96 9.67 -3.90
CA ILE A 99 -12.89 8.79 -3.44
C ILE A 99 -11.75 9.57 -2.79
N PHE A 100 -11.45 10.78 -3.27
CA PHE A 100 -10.46 11.65 -2.65
C PHE A 100 -10.87 12.02 -1.23
N ILE A 101 -12.12 12.40 -1.01
CA ILE A 101 -12.67 12.66 0.33
C ILE A 101 -12.57 11.40 1.21
N ALA A 102 -12.94 10.23 0.67
CA ALA A 102 -12.81 8.97 1.41
C ALA A 102 -11.35 8.70 1.81
N MET A 103 -10.38 8.97 0.91
CA MET A 103 -8.96 8.78 1.18
C MET A 103 -8.39 9.84 2.14
N ILE A 104 -8.87 11.07 2.14
CA ILE A 104 -8.54 12.09 3.15
C ILE A 104 -8.83 11.55 4.57
N PHE A 105 -9.93 10.82 4.74
CA PHE A 105 -10.28 10.22 6.02
C PHE A 105 -9.58 8.89 6.28
N TYR A 106 -9.40 8.05 5.27
CA TYR A 106 -8.86 6.70 5.46
C TYR A 106 -7.33 6.66 5.59
N MET A 107 -6.58 7.37 4.72
CA MET A 107 -5.10 7.24 4.67
C MET A 107 -4.41 7.57 6.01
N PRO A 108 -4.81 8.62 6.75
CA PRO A 108 -4.19 8.90 8.04
C PRO A 108 -4.49 7.83 9.11
N THR A 109 -5.59 7.08 8.97
CA THR A 109 -5.93 6.05 9.96
C THR A 109 -4.92 4.90 9.99
N ILE A 110 -4.16 4.68 8.92
CA ILE A 110 -3.12 3.65 8.84
C ILE A 110 -2.01 3.94 9.88
N SER A 111 -1.51 5.17 9.91
CA SER A 111 -0.51 5.58 10.91
C SER A 111 -1.11 5.73 12.30
N LEU A 112 -2.31 6.27 12.37
CA LEU A 112 -3.00 6.50 13.64
C LEU A 112 -3.36 5.18 14.35
N SER A 113 -3.70 4.12 13.61
CA SER A 113 -3.92 2.78 14.18
C SER A 113 -2.68 2.23 14.88
N ASN A 114 -1.48 2.46 14.31
CA ASN A 114 -0.23 2.07 14.93
C ASN A 114 0.03 2.88 16.22
N SER A 115 -0.18 4.20 16.17
CA SER A 115 -0.02 5.09 17.31
C SER A 115 -0.94 4.70 18.47
N VAL A 116 -2.22 4.46 18.19
CA VAL A 116 -3.21 3.98 19.17
C VAL A 116 -2.79 2.64 19.78
N ALA A 117 -2.35 1.69 18.94
CA ALA A 117 -1.89 0.39 19.42
C ALA A 117 -0.66 0.51 20.33
N TYR A 118 0.33 1.31 19.94
CA TYR A 118 1.55 1.53 20.74
C TYR A 118 1.24 2.17 22.08
N HIS A 119 0.40 3.22 22.09
CA HIS A 119 0.01 3.90 23.32
C HIS A 119 -0.72 2.94 24.28
N ILE A 120 -1.68 2.16 23.77
CA ILE A 120 -2.43 1.19 24.59
C ILE A 120 -1.50 0.11 25.14
N LEU A 121 -0.60 -0.45 24.32
CA LEU A 121 0.34 -1.49 24.76
C LEU A 121 1.30 -0.98 25.82
N LYS A 122 1.87 0.23 25.65
CA LYS A 122 2.76 0.86 26.64
C LYS A 122 2.04 1.08 27.96
N ASN A 123 0.82 1.63 27.96
CA ASN A 123 0.05 1.91 29.17
C ASN A 123 -0.31 0.64 29.96
N HIS A 124 -0.44 -0.49 29.25
CA HIS A 124 -0.68 -1.80 29.88
C HIS A 124 0.60 -2.59 30.12
N LYS A 125 1.78 -1.93 30.08
CA LYS A 125 3.11 -2.51 30.38
C LYS A 125 3.48 -3.72 29.49
N PHE A 126 2.97 -3.78 28.26
CA PHE A 126 3.41 -4.76 27.28
C PHE A 126 4.69 -4.31 26.60
N ASP A 127 5.56 -5.27 26.26
CA ASP A 127 6.68 -5.05 25.34
C ASP A 127 6.12 -4.85 23.92
N VAL A 128 6.15 -3.59 23.46
CA VAL A 128 5.58 -3.21 22.16
C VAL A 128 6.30 -3.93 21.02
N VAL A 129 7.61 -4.06 21.09
CA VAL A 129 8.44 -4.68 20.04
C VAL A 129 8.07 -6.15 19.83
N LYS A 130 7.77 -6.86 20.93
CA LYS A 130 7.38 -8.29 20.87
C LYS A 130 5.90 -8.51 20.58
N VAL A 131 5.02 -7.63 21.06
CA VAL A 131 3.57 -7.86 21.06
C VAL A 131 2.87 -7.24 19.85
N PHE A 132 3.36 -6.11 19.35
CA PHE A 132 2.72 -5.42 18.22
C PHE A 132 2.81 -6.19 16.89
N PRO A 133 3.97 -6.76 16.47
CA PRO A 133 4.05 -7.43 15.17
C PRO A 133 3.03 -8.56 14.97
N PRO A 134 2.82 -9.49 15.93
CA PRO A 134 1.76 -10.48 15.82
C PRO A 134 0.34 -9.89 15.70
N ILE A 135 0.07 -8.75 16.35
CA ILE A 135 -1.21 -8.04 16.21
C ILE A 135 -1.36 -7.47 14.81
N ARG A 136 -0.28 -6.87 14.28
CA ARG A 136 -0.28 -6.23 12.96
C ARG A 136 -0.51 -7.21 11.81
N VAL A 137 -0.03 -8.46 11.93
CA VAL A 137 -0.28 -9.54 10.95
C VAL A 137 -1.77 -9.75 10.70
N TRP A 138 -2.63 -9.57 11.72
CA TRP A 138 -4.08 -9.67 11.55
C TRP A 138 -4.67 -8.62 10.61
N GLY A 139 -3.95 -7.53 10.36
CA GLY A 139 -4.31 -6.59 9.30
C GLY A 139 -4.22 -7.23 7.91
N THR A 140 -3.13 -7.95 7.61
CA THR A 140 -3.00 -8.72 6.36
C THR A 140 -4.08 -9.80 6.25
N VAL A 141 -4.37 -10.50 7.34
CA VAL A 141 -5.47 -11.48 7.38
C VAL A 141 -6.82 -10.81 7.09
N GLY A 142 -7.07 -9.62 7.64
CA GLY A 142 -8.29 -8.82 7.37
C GLY A 142 -8.39 -8.42 5.91
N PHE A 143 -7.30 -7.96 5.31
CA PHE A 143 -7.24 -7.61 3.89
C PHE A 143 -7.57 -8.81 2.99
N ILE A 144 -6.94 -9.97 3.24
CA ILE A 144 -7.19 -11.22 2.50
C ILE A 144 -8.64 -11.69 2.69
N ALA A 145 -9.14 -11.66 3.93
CA ALA A 145 -10.52 -12.05 4.22
C ALA A 145 -11.55 -11.20 3.43
N ALA A 146 -11.30 -9.88 3.34
CA ALA A 146 -12.14 -8.99 2.55
C ALA A 146 -12.09 -9.32 1.06
N MET A 147 -10.90 -9.57 0.50
CA MET A 147 -10.73 -10.00 -0.89
C MET A 147 -11.51 -11.29 -1.18
N TRP A 148 -11.44 -12.27 -0.28
CA TRP A 148 -12.13 -13.54 -0.44
C TRP A 148 -13.65 -13.39 -0.32
N ILE A 149 -14.12 -12.62 0.65
CA ILE A 149 -15.56 -12.36 0.82
C ILE A 149 -16.12 -11.68 -0.43
N THR A 150 -15.49 -10.62 -0.93
CA THR A 150 -15.98 -9.91 -2.13
C THR A 150 -15.97 -10.79 -3.37
N ASN A 151 -14.97 -11.64 -3.57
CA ASN A 151 -14.92 -12.54 -4.72
C ASN A 151 -15.93 -13.69 -4.59
N LEU A 152 -15.95 -14.41 -3.45
CA LEU A 152 -16.79 -15.59 -3.26
C LEU A 152 -18.28 -15.25 -3.22
N THR A 153 -18.64 -14.05 -2.79
CA THR A 153 -20.04 -13.56 -2.80
C THR A 153 -20.44 -12.93 -4.14
N GLY A 154 -19.56 -12.94 -5.15
CA GLY A 154 -19.85 -12.35 -6.47
C GLY A 154 -19.84 -10.81 -6.50
N ASN A 155 -19.25 -10.17 -5.48
CA ASN A 155 -19.30 -8.71 -5.32
C ASN A 155 -18.05 -7.98 -5.83
N LYS A 156 -17.10 -8.65 -6.49
CA LYS A 156 -15.83 -8.08 -6.92
C LYS A 156 -15.92 -7.00 -8.02
N ALA A 157 -17.07 -6.84 -8.65
CA ALA A 157 -17.27 -5.89 -9.74
C ALA A 157 -18.54 -5.02 -9.57
N ASN A 158 -19.17 -5.04 -8.40
CA ASN A 158 -20.41 -4.29 -8.20
C ASN A 158 -20.36 -3.36 -6.98
N ALA A 159 -21.39 -2.54 -6.82
CA ALA A 159 -21.52 -1.57 -5.73
C ALA A 159 -21.36 -2.17 -4.32
N SER A 160 -21.69 -3.46 -4.14
CA SER A 160 -21.68 -4.11 -2.82
C SER A 160 -20.30 -4.14 -2.18
N MET A 161 -19.20 -4.14 -2.97
CA MET A 161 -17.85 -4.08 -2.41
C MET A 161 -17.62 -2.79 -1.60
N PHE A 162 -18.16 -1.66 -2.06
CA PHE A 162 -18.09 -0.39 -1.33
C PHE A 162 -18.97 -0.40 -0.09
N TYR A 163 -20.16 -1.00 -0.15
CA TYR A 163 -21.03 -1.11 1.03
C TYR A 163 -20.44 -2.05 2.10
N ILE A 164 -19.79 -3.15 1.70
CA ILE A 164 -19.05 -4.04 2.61
C ILE A 164 -17.93 -3.27 3.30
N SER A 165 -17.15 -2.50 2.54
CA SER A 165 -16.08 -1.65 3.06
C SER A 165 -16.61 -0.57 4.00
N ALA A 166 -17.65 0.15 3.58
CA ALA A 166 -18.27 1.21 4.35
C ALA A 166 -18.83 0.71 5.70
N MET A 167 -19.51 -0.43 5.68
CA MET A 167 -20.03 -1.06 6.91
C MET A 167 -18.90 -1.43 7.86
N ALA A 168 -17.84 -2.05 7.36
CA ALA A 168 -16.66 -2.38 8.17
C ALA A 168 -16.01 -1.12 8.75
N SER A 169 -15.94 -0.03 7.98
CA SER A 169 -15.38 1.26 8.41
C SER A 169 -16.22 1.89 9.54
N VAL A 170 -17.53 1.94 9.37
CA VAL A 170 -18.43 2.45 10.43
C VAL A 170 -18.37 1.58 11.69
N VAL A 171 -18.37 0.26 11.54
CA VAL A 171 -18.21 -0.69 12.67
C VAL A 171 -16.91 -0.43 13.40
N LEU A 172 -15.79 -0.29 12.68
CA LEU A 172 -14.49 0.02 13.27
C LEU A 172 -14.50 1.39 13.96
N GLY A 173 -15.13 2.38 13.33
CA GLY A 173 -15.29 3.71 13.90
C GLY A 173 -16.01 3.68 15.25
N ILE A 174 -17.16 3.01 15.33
CA ILE A 174 -17.92 2.85 16.58
C ILE A 174 -17.10 2.03 17.59
N TYR A 175 -16.47 0.95 17.15
CA TYR A 175 -15.62 0.10 17.99
C TYR A 175 -14.47 0.88 18.63
N SER A 176 -13.88 1.83 17.92
CA SER A 176 -12.73 2.59 18.41
C SER A 176 -13.06 3.40 19.67
N PHE A 177 -14.29 3.91 19.82
CA PHE A 177 -14.73 4.61 21.03
C PHE A 177 -14.77 3.71 22.27
N THR A 178 -14.72 2.40 22.09
CA THR A 178 -14.64 1.45 23.21
C THR A 178 -13.20 1.15 23.62
N LEU A 179 -12.19 1.51 22.82
CA LEU A 179 -10.78 1.29 23.11
C LEU A 179 -10.30 2.09 24.34
N PRO A 180 -9.22 1.68 25.01
CA PRO A 180 -8.60 2.47 26.05
C PRO A 180 -8.25 3.87 25.57
N LYS A 181 -8.40 4.86 26.44
CA LYS A 181 -8.12 6.26 26.12
C LYS A 181 -6.66 6.49 25.78
N CYS A 182 -6.43 7.20 24.69
CA CYS A 182 -5.13 7.67 24.22
C CYS A 182 -5.13 9.21 24.22
N PRO A 183 -4.99 9.87 25.40
CA PRO A 183 -5.07 11.31 25.52
C PRO A 183 -3.91 11.99 24.79
N PRO A 184 -4.08 13.26 24.37
CA PRO A 184 -3.00 14.05 23.81
C PRO A 184 -1.83 14.15 24.78
N GLU A 185 -0.62 13.87 24.29
CA GLU A 185 0.60 14.18 25.01
C GLU A 185 0.87 15.67 24.80
N LYS A 186 0.60 16.51 25.83
CA LYS A 186 0.89 17.94 25.76
C LYS A 186 2.38 18.14 25.54
N LEU A 187 2.78 18.29 24.28
CA LEU A 187 4.13 18.72 23.95
C LEU A 187 4.30 20.15 24.51
N THR A 188 5.15 20.28 25.53
CA THR A 188 5.44 21.53 26.23
C THR A 188 6.23 22.55 25.41
N SER A 189 6.57 22.26 24.15
CA SER A 189 7.29 23.18 23.27
C SER A 189 6.34 23.83 22.27
N ASN A 190 5.97 25.08 22.58
CA ASN A 190 5.22 25.96 21.66
C ASN A 190 6.04 26.42 20.42
N ASP A 191 7.31 26.02 20.31
CA ASP A 191 8.27 26.58 19.37
C ASP A 191 8.59 25.69 18.16
N SER A 192 7.93 24.54 17.98
CA SER A 192 8.17 23.76 16.76
C SER A 192 7.53 24.43 15.54
N SER A 193 8.37 24.82 14.58
CA SER A 193 7.96 25.35 13.27
C SER A 193 7.05 24.33 12.56
N TRP A 194 6.06 24.82 11.79
CA TRP A 194 5.24 23.95 10.93
C TRP A 194 6.08 23.08 9.99
N VAL A 195 7.25 23.57 9.58
CA VAL A 195 8.24 22.85 8.77
C VAL A 195 8.77 21.61 9.51
N GLU A 196 9.01 21.73 10.82
CA GLU A 196 9.47 20.59 11.66
C GLU A 196 8.35 19.62 11.92
N VAL A 197 7.17 20.12 12.23
CA VAL A 197 5.99 19.29 12.53
C VAL A 197 5.55 18.47 11.32
N LEU A 198 5.63 19.04 10.11
CA LEU A 198 5.34 18.35 8.84
C LEU A 198 6.52 17.48 8.36
N GLY A 199 7.64 17.46 9.07
CA GLY A 199 8.83 16.69 8.68
C GLY A 199 9.54 17.22 7.42
N LEU A 200 9.23 18.44 6.98
CA LEU A 200 9.78 19.03 5.75
C LEU A 200 11.28 19.29 5.84
N ASN A 201 11.85 19.32 7.04
CA ASN A 201 13.30 19.39 7.25
C ASN A 201 14.06 18.24 6.58
N ALA A 202 13.43 17.08 6.42
CA ALA A 202 14.02 15.93 5.74
C ALA A 202 14.30 16.19 4.25
N PHE A 203 13.62 17.16 3.60
CA PHE A 203 13.92 17.53 2.23
C PHE A 203 15.35 18.08 2.04
N LYS A 204 16.00 18.55 3.10
CA LYS A 204 17.42 18.91 3.08
C LYS A 204 18.34 17.71 2.71
N LEU A 205 17.88 16.49 2.94
CA LEU A 205 18.61 15.27 2.57
C LEU A 205 18.79 15.11 1.06
N PHE A 206 17.94 15.74 0.23
CA PHE A 206 18.15 15.80 -1.22
C PHE A 206 19.45 16.52 -1.61
N GLY A 207 20.04 17.33 -0.72
CA GLY A 207 21.37 17.92 -0.93
C GLY A 207 22.51 16.89 -0.93
N THR A 208 22.28 15.69 -0.41
CA THR A 208 23.25 14.58 -0.44
C THR A 208 22.91 13.64 -1.60
N TYR A 209 23.85 13.49 -2.55
CA TYR A 209 23.65 12.67 -3.76
C TYR A 209 23.10 11.26 -3.48
N LYS A 210 23.66 10.59 -2.47
CA LYS A 210 23.24 9.22 -2.09
C LYS A 210 21.79 9.17 -1.60
N MET A 211 21.38 10.13 -0.77
CA MET A 211 20.01 10.22 -0.25
C MET A 211 19.02 10.65 -1.33
N ALA A 212 19.41 11.61 -2.18
CA ALA A 212 18.59 12.03 -3.31
C ALA A 212 18.29 10.87 -4.25
N LEU A 213 19.32 10.09 -4.63
CA LEU A 213 19.14 8.87 -5.43
C LEU A 213 18.19 7.89 -4.75
N PHE A 214 18.41 7.60 -3.48
CA PHE A 214 17.56 6.67 -2.73
C PHE A 214 16.10 7.10 -2.78
N PHE A 215 15.78 8.36 -2.51
CA PHE A 215 14.41 8.87 -2.53
C PHE A 215 13.78 8.85 -3.93
N ILE A 216 14.55 9.19 -4.98
CA ILE A 216 14.07 9.14 -6.37
C ILE A 216 13.75 7.69 -6.78
N PHE A 217 14.63 6.74 -6.48
CA PHE A 217 14.36 5.33 -6.76
C PHE A 217 13.19 4.78 -5.93
N SER A 218 13.01 5.25 -4.70
CA SER A 218 11.85 4.92 -3.86
C SER A 218 10.54 5.37 -4.51
N MET A 219 10.52 6.55 -5.11
CA MET A 219 9.37 7.06 -5.86
C MET A 219 9.05 6.15 -7.05
N PHE A 220 10.04 5.78 -7.85
CA PHE A 220 9.81 4.90 -9.00
C PHE A 220 9.31 3.51 -8.61
N LEU A 221 9.81 2.94 -7.52
CA LEU A 221 9.32 1.65 -7.03
C LEU A 221 7.93 1.74 -6.41
N GLY A 222 7.59 2.88 -5.79
CA GLY A 222 6.22 3.16 -5.37
C GLY A 222 5.25 3.17 -6.58
N GLY A 223 5.72 3.66 -7.73
CA GLY A 223 4.97 3.57 -9.00
C GLY A 223 4.72 2.13 -9.44
N ALA A 224 5.73 1.24 -9.36
CA ALA A 224 5.58 -0.18 -9.69
C ALA A 224 4.53 -0.89 -8.81
N LEU A 225 4.47 -0.54 -7.52
CA LEU A 225 3.46 -1.06 -6.61
C LEU A 225 2.04 -0.70 -7.06
N GLN A 226 1.81 0.54 -7.49
CA GLN A 226 0.48 0.97 -7.91
C GLN A 226 -0.02 0.23 -9.15
N LEU A 227 0.83 -0.10 -10.10
CA LEU A 227 0.48 -0.90 -11.27
C LEU A 227 -0.20 -2.22 -10.91
N THR A 228 0.36 -2.91 -9.93
CA THR A 228 -0.22 -4.17 -9.44
C THR A 228 -1.57 -3.97 -8.76
N ASN A 229 -1.69 -2.95 -7.92
CA ASN A 229 -2.92 -2.66 -7.20
C ASN A 229 -4.06 -2.23 -8.15
N MET A 230 -3.72 -1.48 -9.20
CA MET A 230 -4.70 -0.98 -10.17
C MET A 230 -5.16 -2.06 -11.15
N TYR A 231 -4.23 -2.83 -11.68
CA TYR A 231 -4.47 -3.64 -12.87
C TYR A 231 -4.34 -5.15 -12.66
N GLY A 232 -3.81 -5.61 -11.52
CA GLY A 232 -3.57 -7.04 -11.32
C GLY A 232 -4.83 -7.89 -11.39
N ASP A 233 -5.88 -7.53 -10.66
CA ASP A 233 -7.15 -8.28 -10.69
C ASP A 233 -7.95 -8.04 -11.97
N THR A 234 -7.88 -6.80 -12.52
CA THR A 234 -8.49 -6.46 -13.82
C THR A 234 -7.90 -7.31 -14.93
N PHE A 235 -6.57 -7.47 -14.99
CA PHE A 235 -5.89 -8.33 -15.94
C PHE A 235 -6.41 -9.77 -15.89
N LEU A 236 -6.51 -10.35 -14.70
CA LEU A 236 -7.03 -11.72 -14.55
C LEU A 236 -8.52 -11.83 -14.92
N SER A 237 -9.29 -10.81 -14.65
CA SER A 237 -10.72 -10.77 -14.97
C SER A 237 -10.97 -10.56 -16.46
N ASP A 238 -10.11 -9.83 -17.16
CA ASP A 238 -10.24 -9.54 -18.61
C ASP A 238 -10.08 -10.78 -19.49
N PHE A 239 -9.50 -11.88 -18.98
CA PHE A 239 -9.56 -13.18 -19.67
C PHE A 239 -11.00 -13.65 -19.93
N SER A 240 -11.99 -13.12 -19.23
CA SER A 240 -13.42 -13.39 -19.50
C SER A 240 -13.88 -12.95 -20.88
N THR A 241 -13.18 -12.03 -21.52
CA THR A 241 -13.48 -11.56 -22.89
C THR A 241 -13.08 -12.59 -23.95
N MET A 242 -12.26 -13.58 -23.61
CA MET A 242 -11.86 -14.68 -24.48
C MET A 242 -12.76 -15.89 -24.21
N PRO A 243 -13.55 -16.37 -25.21
CA PRO A 243 -14.53 -17.45 -24.97
C PRO A 243 -13.92 -18.72 -24.36
N GLU A 244 -12.67 -19.05 -24.71
CA GLU A 244 -11.93 -20.21 -24.21
C GLU A 244 -11.58 -20.11 -22.71
N PHE A 245 -11.46 -18.88 -22.17
CA PHE A 245 -11.06 -18.64 -20.78
C PHE A 245 -12.17 -18.08 -19.90
N ALA A 246 -13.34 -17.75 -20.48
CA ALA A 246 -14.45 -17.09 -19.75
C ALA A 246 -14.88 -17.83 -18.48
N ASN A 247 -14.80 -19.16 -18.47
CA ASN A 247 -15.15 -20.02 -17.33
C ASN A 247 -13.92 -20.56 -16.57
N SER A 248 -12.73 -20.03 -16.83
CA SER A 248 -11.50 -20.48 -16.19
C SER A 248 -11.48 -20.18 -14.69
N VAL A 249 -10.67 -20.95 -13.96
CA VAL A 249 -10.40 -20.72 -12.53
C VAL A 249 -9.81 -19.31 -12.29
N VAL A 250 -9.00 -18.82 -13.23
CA VAL A 250 -8.38 -17.49 -13.14
C VAL A 250 -9.44 -16.39 -13.14
N VAL A 251 -10.41 -16.44 -14.06
CA VAL A 251 -11.50 -15.46 -14.13
C VAL A 251 -12.40 -15.55 -12.92
N LYS A 252 -12.81 -16.76 -12.56
CA LYS A 252 -13.75 -16.99 -11.47
C LYS A 252 -13.18 -16.58 -10.10
N TYR A 253 -11.89 -16.83 -9.87
CA TYR A 253 -11.21 -16.62 -8.59
C TYR A 253 -10.04 -15.65 -8.69
N SER A 254 -10.11 -14.65 -9.58
CA SER A 254 -9.02 -13.68 -9.83
C SER A 254 -8.52 -13.04 -8.55
N THR A 255 -9.42 -12.55 -7.71
CA THR A 255 -9.08 -11.89 -6.45
C THR A 255 -8.46 -12.85 -5.41
N LEU A 256 -8.90 -14.13 -5.40
CA LEU A 256 -8.27 -15.16 -4.58
C LEU A 256 -6.83 -15.43 -5.03
N ILE A 257 -6.61 -15.51 -6.34
CA ILE A 257 -5.26 -15.69 -6.92
C ILE A 257 -4.38 -14.48 -6.57
N MET A 258 -4.91 -13.26 -6.71
CA MET A 258 -4.19 -12.05 -6.29
C MET A 258 -3.84 -12.05 -4.81
N SER A 259 -4.64 -12.66 -3.93
CA SER A 259 -4.36 -12.73 -2.50
C SER A 259 -3.12 -13.60 -2.15
N ILE A 260 -2.67 -14.45 -3.08
CA ILE A 260 -1.37 -15.16 -2.94
C ILE A 260 -0.23 -14.16 -2.74
N SER A 261 -0.35 -12.96 -3.34
CA SER A 261 0.63 -11.89 -3.17
C SER A 261 0.75 -11.44 -1.71
N GLN A 262 -0.36 -11.25 -1.01
CA GLN A 262 -0.37 -10.85 0.41
C GLN A 262 0.08 -11.97 1.34
N ILE A 263 -0.24 -13.22 1.02
CA ILE A 263 0.27 -14.38 1.75
C ILE A 263 1.80 -14.47 1.58
N SER A 264 2.27 -14.33 0.36
CA SER A 264 3.70 -14.33 0.02
C SER A 264 4.45 -13.20 0.74
N GLU A 265 3.90 -11.98 0.74
CA GLU A 265 4.42 -10.83 1.49
C GLU A 265 4.67 -11.20 2.95
N THR A 266 3.68 -11.75 3.63
CA THR A 266 3.80 -12.15 5.03
C THR A 266 4.92 -13.18 5.26
N LEU A 267 5.09 -14.13 4.35
CA LEU A 267 6.14 -15.15 4.45
C LEU A 267 7.54 -14.59 4.16
N PHE A 268 7.67 -13.73 3.15
CA PHE A 268 8.97 -13.16 2.79
C PHE A 268 9.49 -12.14 3.81
N ILE A 269 8.62 -11.44 4.55
CA ILE A 269 9.02 -10.59 5.69
C ILE A 269 9.89 -11.40 6.67
N LEU A 270 9.53 -12.66 6.95
CA LEU A 270 10.29 -13.53 7.85
C LEU A 270 11.67 -13.92 7.29
N ALA A 271 11.84 -13.91 5.97
CA ALA A 271 13.10 -14.24 5.33
C ALA A 271 14.06 -13.03 5.20
N ILE A 272 13.57 -11.79 5.32
CA ILE A 272 14.36 -10.58 5.12
C ILE A 272 15.62 -10.52 5.99
N PRO A 273 15.59 -10.84 7.30
CA PRO A 273 16.81 -10.80 8.13
C PRO A 273 17.93 -11.70 7.60
N PHE A 274 17.59 -12.88 7.06
CA PHE A 274 18.56 -13.77 6.43
C PHE A 274 19.22 -13.13 5.22
N PHE A 275 18.39 -12.53 4.32
CA PHE A 275 18.90 -11.87 3.10
C PHE A 275 19.73 -10.63 3.43
N LEU A 276 19.30 -9.80 4.37
CA LEU A 276 20.04 -8.62 4.80
C LEU A 276 21.39 -8.99 5.41
N LYS A 277 21.44 -10.00 6.27
CA LYS A 277 22.70 -10.47 6.88
C LYS A 277 23.67 -11.03 5.83
N LYS A 278 23.16 -11.76 4.83
CA LYS A 278 24.00 -12.42 3.83
C LYS A 278 24.45 -11.47 2.72
N PHE A 279 23.58 -10.59 2.25
CA PHE A 279 23.80 -9.79 1.05
C PHE A 279 23.94 -8.29 1.31
N GLY A 280 23.43 -7.80 2.44
CA GLY A 280 23.42 -6.38 2.79
C GLY A 280 22.31 -5.58 2.09
N ILE A 281 22.14 -4.33 2.55
CA ILE A 281 21.03 -3.44 2.19
C ILE A 281 20.91 -3.25 0.67
N LYS A 282 22.00 -2.85 -0.02
CA LYS A 282 21.98 -2.58 -1.47
C LYS A 282 21.55 -3.80 -2.29
N GLN A 283 22.09 -4.97 -1.98
CA GLN A 283 21.80 -6.18 -2.75
C GLN A 283 20.36 -6.64 -2.54
N VAL A 284 19.83 -6.50 -1.31
CA VAL A 284 18.43 -6.83 -1.02
C VAL A 284 17.47 -5.88 -1.76
N MET A 285 17.80 -4.58 -1.86
CA MET A 285 17.07 -3.64 -2.71
C MET A 285 17.12 -4.03 -4.20
N LEU A 286 18.28 -4.48 -4.70
CA LEU A 286 18.41 -4.97 -6.09
C LEU A 286 17.60 -6.24 -6.34
N ILE A 287 17.57 -7.17 -5.38
CA ILE A 287 16.71 -8.37 -5.45
C ILE A 287 15.26 -7.97 -5.58
N SER A 288 14.80 -6.96 -4.81
CA SER A 288 13.45 -6.41 -4.95
C SER A 288 13.16 -5.88 -6.36
N MET A 289 14.08 -5.11 -6.93
CA MET A 289 13.93 -4.56 -8.29
C MET A 289 13.85 -5.66 -9.33
N LEU A 290 14.70 -6.69 -9.23
CA LEU A 290 14.65 -7.87 -10.10
C LEU A 290 13.36 -8.67 -9.91
N ALA A 291 12.85 -8.74 -8.70
CA ALA A 291 11.56 -9.37 -8.40
C ALA A 291 10.40 -8.62 -9.10
N TRP A 292 10.43 -7.29 -9.19
CA TRP A 292 9.46 -6.52 -10.01
C TRP A 292 9.57 -6.85 -11.50
N VAL A 293 10.78 -6.97 -12.04
CA VAL A 293 10.99 -7.40 -13.43
C VAL A 293 10.37 -8.77 -13.67
N LEU A 294 10.67 -9.72 -12.78
CA LEU A 294 10.16 -11.09 -12.87
C LEU A 294 8.64 -11.13 -12.72
N ARG A 295 8.07 -10.39 -11.76
CA ARG A 295 6.62 -10.29 -11.56
C ARG A 295 5.89 -9.85 -12.83
N PHE A 296 6.29 -8.73 -13.41
CA PHE A 296 5.66 -8.21 -14.61
C PHE A 296 5.93 -9.08 -15.84
N GLY A 297 7.15 -9.61 -15.97
CA GLY A 297 7.48 -10.56 -17.03
C GLY A 297 6.65 -11.84 -16.99
N LEU A 298 6.43 -12.41 -15.80
CA LEU A 298 5.57 -13.57 -15.61
C LEU A 298 4.09 -13.26 -15.92
N PHE A 299 3.60 -12.07 -15.60
CA PHE A 299 2.26 -11.64 -16.00
C PHE A 299 2.14 -11.43 -17.51
N ALA A 300 3.20 -10.94 -18.18
CA ALA A 300 3.19 -10.75 -19.64
C ALA A 300 2.99 -12.06 -20.41
N TYR A 301 3.50 -13.17 -19.90
CA TYR A 301 3.41 -14.49 -20.54
C TYR A 301 2.45 -15.46 -19.86
N GLY A 302 1.84 -15.05 -18.74
CA GLY A 302 0.87 -15.86 -18.01
C GLY A 302 -0.50 -15.89 -18.68
N ASP A 303 -1.11 -17.06 -18.74
CA ASP A 303 -2.47 -17.30 -19.25
C ASP A 303 -3.22 -18.31 -18.37
N PRO A 304 -4.57 -18.43 -18.48
CA PRO A 304 -5.35 -19.37 -17.68
C PRO A 304 -5.14 -20.85 -17.98
N SER A 305 -4.38 -21.21 -19.01
CA SER A 305 -4.09 -22.59 -19.43
C SER A 305 -2.68 -23.02 -19.04
N GLY A 306 -1.80 -23.16 -20.00
CA GLY A 306 -0.41 -23.56 -19.79
C GLY A 306 0.44 -22.55 -19.02
N GLY A 307 0.04 -21.28 -19.00
CA GLY A 307 0.71 -20.18 -18.29
C GLY A 307 0.21 -19.92 -16.86
N LEU A 308 -0.72 -20.71 -16.33
CA LEU A 308 -1.26 -20.50 -14.97
C LEU A 308 -0.16 -20.47 -13.89
N TRP A 309 0.84 -21.33 -14.01
CA TRP A 309 1.97 -21.34 -13.09
C TRP A 309 2.76 -20.01 -13.07
N MET A 310 2.82 -19.32 -14.21
CA MET A 310 3.47 -17.99 -14.29
C MET A 310 2.66 -16.96 -13.52
N ILE A 311 1.32 -16.98 -13.64
CA ILE A 311 0.43 -16.09 -12.87
C ILE A 311 0.63 -16.33 -11.36
N VAL A 312 0.62 -17.59 -10.93
CA VAL A 312 0.81 -17.95 -9.51
C VAL A 312 2.22 -17.56 -9.03
N LEU A 313 3.25 -17.86 -9.82
CA LEU A 313 4.64 -17.50 -9.47
C LEU A 313 4.82 -15.97 -9.43
N SER A 314 4.18 -15.23 -10.32
CA SER A 314 4.17 -13.76 -10.27
C SER A 314 3.61 -13.25 -8.92
N CYS A 315 2.51 -13.83 -8.45
CA CYS A 315 1.95 -13.49 -7.15
C CYS A 315 2.88 -13.86 -5.98
N ILE A 316 3.59 -14.99 -6.05
CA ILE A 316 4.57 -15.38 -5.04
C ILE A 316 5.77 -14.43 -5.01
N VAL A 317 6.29 -14.05 -6.16
CA VAL A 317 7.44 -13.15 -6.28
C VAL A 317 7.15 -11.74 -5.73
N TYR A 318 5.88 -11.34 -5.68
CA TYR A 318 5.46 -10.05 -5.14
C TYR A 318 5.97 -9.79 -3.71
N GLY A 319 5.98 -10.78 -2.84
CA GLY A 319 6.47 -10.63 -1.47
C GLY A 319 7.92 -10.14 -1.41
N MET A 320 8.79 -10.64 -2.31
CA MET A 320 10.15 -10.12 -2.45
C MET A 320 10.18 -8.73 -3.11
N ALA A 321 9.31 -8.50 -4.08
CA ALA A 321 9.30 -7.26 -4.84
C ALA A 321 8.99 -6.04 -3.98
N PHE A 322 8.03 -6.16 -3.06
CA PHE A 322 7.60 -5.04 -2.22
C PHE A 322 8.44 -4.92 -0.94
N ASP A 323 8.47 -5.97 -0.12
CA ASP A 323 9.01 -5.86 1.24
C ASP A 323 10.52 -5.76 1.29
N PHE A 324 11.23 -6.40 0.38
CA PHE A 324 12.70 -6.33 0.35
C PHE A 324 13.19 -4.90 0.15
N PHE A 325 12.50 -4.11 -0.68
CA PHE A 325 12.86 -2.70 -0.83
C PHE A 325 12.39 -1.87 0.36
N ASN A 326 11.16 -2.07 0.81
CA ASN A 326 10.56 -1.25 1.86
C ASN A 326 11.31 -1.36 3.19
N ILE A 327 11.62 -2.59 3.62
CA ILE A 327 12.35 -2.85 4.87
C ILE A 327 13.83 -2.48 4.74
N SER A 328 14.48 -2.83 3.62
CA SER A 328 15.88 -2.43 3.39
C SER A 328 16.03 -0.91 3.28
N GLY A 329 15.04 -0.23 2.69
CA GLY A 329 14.99 1.22 2.56
C GLY A 329 14.84 1.90 3.91
N SER A 330 13.92 1.40 4.73
CA SER A 330 13.77 1.88 6.10
C SER A 330 15.06 1.71 6.91
N LEU A 331 15.71 0.55 6.80
CA LEU A 331 16.99 0.31 7.45
C LEU A 331 18.11 1.21 6.93
N PHE A 332 18.16 1.44 5.62
CA PHE A 332 19.11 2.38 5.02
C PHE A 332 18.95 3.79 5.60
N VAL A 333 17.72 4.27 5.70
CA VAL A 333 17.44 5.57 6.35
C VAL A 333 17.88 5.56 7.81
N GLU A 334 17.55 4.50 8.56
CA GLU A 334 17.88 4.34 9.98
C GLU A 334 19.38 4.44 10.23
N THR A 335 20.18 3.79 9.39
CA THR A 335 21.63 3.70 9.55
C THR A 335 22.42 4.86 8.92
N THR A 336 21.80 5.63 8.03
CA THR A 336 22.50 6.66 7.25
C THR A 336 22.16 8.08 7.71
N THR A 337 21.06 8.28 8.47
CA THR A 337 20.61 9.61 8.91
C THR A 337 20.90 9.85 10.39
N ASP A 338 21.16 11.11 10.73
CA ASP A 338 21.33 11.55 12.11
C ASP A 338 20.06 11.33 12.93
N ALA A 339 20.21 10.99 14.20
CA ALA A 339 19.10 10.72 15.11
C ALA A 339 18.07 11.85 15.18
N SER A 340 18.52 13.12 15.04
CA SER A 340 17.69 14.32 15.13
C SER A 340 16.67 14.47 13.99
N ILE A 341 16.95 13.90 12.80
CA ILE A 341 16.07 14.00 11.60
C ILE A 341 15.57 12.65 11.10
N ARG A 342 15.92 11.57 11.81
CA ARG A 342 15.66 10.20 11.37
C ARG A 342 14.17 9.91 11.16
N SER A 343 13.33 10.31 12.10
CA SER A 343 11.88 10.16 11.99
C SER A 343 11.33 10.90 10.76
N SER A 344 11.79 12.14 10.54
CA SER A 344 11.40 12.92 9.36
C SER A 344 11.91 12.30 8.06
N ALA A 345 13.10 11.69 8.07
CA ALA A 345 13.66 10.97 6.93
C ALA A 345 12.87 9.69 6.59
N GLN A 346 12.40 8.95 7.60
CA GLN A 346 11.47 7.83 7.41
C GLN A 346 10.13 8.30 6.84
N GLY A 347 9.60 9.41 7.34
CA GLY A 347 8.41 10.06 6.79
C GLY A 347 8.59 10.46 5.32
N LEU A 348 9.74 11.05 4.97
CA LEU A 348 10.07 11.39 3.58
C LEU A 348 10.17 10.14 2.69
N PHE A 349 10.77 9.06 3.18
CA PHE A 349 10.81 7.79 2.46
C PHE A 349 9.39 7.27 2.14
N MET A 350 8.50 7.27 3.13
CA MET A 350 7.09 6.88 2.93
C MET A 350 6.35 7.84 1.99
N MET A 351 6.64 9.14 2.06
CA MET A 351 6.09 10.16 1.17
C MET A 351 6.55 9.94 -0.28
N MET A 352 7.82 9.59 -0.50
CA MET A 352 8.35 9.29 -1.84
C MET A 352 7.76 8.01 -2.41
N THR A 353 7.59 6.94 -1.61
CA THR A 353 7.02 5.67 -2.09
C THR A 353 5.50 5.73 -2.25
N ASN A 354 4.78 6.06 -1.19
CA ASN A 354 3.31 5.95 -1.15
C ASN A 354 2.60 7.26 -1.51
N GLY A 355 3.30 8.39 -1.48
CA GLY A 355 2.79 9.68 -1.93
C GLY A 355 3.14 9.94 -3.40
N PHE A 356 4.32 10.47 -3.65
CA PHE A 356 4.76 10.82 -5.01
C PHE A 356 4.85 9.61 -5.95
N GLY A 357 5.30 8.46 -5.45
CA GLY A 357 5.35 7.21 -6.23
C GLY A 357 3.97 6.75 -6.65
N ALA A 358 2.98 6.82 -5.76
CA ALA A 358 1.62 6.47 -6.09
C ALA A 358 1.01 7.43 -7.12
N ILE A 359 1.19 8.74 -6.98
CA ILE A 359 0.71 9.75 -7.93
C ILE A 359 1.34 9.53 -9.29
N PHE A 360 2.67 9.45 -9.34
CA PHE A 360 3.40 9.23 -10.58
C PHE A 360 3.00 7.92 -11.26
N GLY A 361 3.08 6.80 -10.52
CA GLY A 361 2.81 5.47 -11.05
C GLY A 361 1.39 5.32 -11.57
N SER A 362 0.39 5.78 -10.81
CA SER A 362 -1.01 5.66 -11.22
C SER A 362 -1.35 6.57 -12.40
N SER A 363 -0.93 7.83 -12.37
CA SER A 363 -1.25 8.79 -13.43
C SER A 363 -0.57 8.43 -14.75
N VAL A 364 0.74 8.12 -14.70
CA VAL A 364 1.50 7.77 -15.90
C VAL A 364 1.03 6.45 -16.49
N SER A 365 0.84 5.43 -15.66
CA SER A 365 0.36 4.12 -16.15
C SER A 365 -1.04 4.20 -16.72
N GLY A 366 -1.96 4.90 -16.06
CA GLY A 366 -3.32 5.10 -16.57
C GLY A 366 -3.33 5.75 -17.95
N TYR A 367 -2.56 6.83 -18.12
CA TYR A 367 -2.40 7.51 -19.40
C TYR A 367 -1.78 6.62 -20.48
N LEU A 368 -0.67 5.92 -20.17
CA LEU A 368 0.01 5.07 -21.13
C LEU A 368 -0.87 3.90 -21.58
N ILE A 369 -1.55 3.24 -20.65
CA ILE A 369 -2.40 2.09 -20.94
C ILE A 369 -3.58 2.52 -21.81
N ASP A 370 -4.23 3.62 -21.44
CA ASP A 370 -5.38 4.12 -22.21
C ASP A 370 -4.99 4.57 -23.61
N ARG A 371 -3.89 5.33 -23.74
CA ARG A 371 -3.50 5.95 -25.01
C ARG A 371 -2.82 5.00 -26.00
N PHE A 372 -1.99 4.09 -25.50
CA PHE A 372 -1.08 3.30 -26.35
C PHE A 372 -1.40 1.80 -26.37
N PHE A 373 -2.08 1.28 -25.35
CA PHE A 373 -2.27 -0.16 -25.18
C PHE A 373 -3.73 -0.58 -25.09
N THR A 374 -4.68 0.36 -25.28
CA THR A 374 -6.13 0.05 -25.34
C THR A 374 -6.65 0.34 -26.74
N HIS A 375 -7.13 -0.71 -27.40
CA HIS A 375 -7.67 -0.64 -28.76
C HIS A 375 -9.09 -1.22 -28.78
N ASN A 376 -10.07 -0.43 -29.23
CA ASN A 376 -11.47 -0.83 -29.27
C ASN A 376 -12.02 -1.38 -27.93
N GLY A 377 -11.57 -0.79 -26.82
CA GLY A 377 -11.98 -1.21 -25.46
C GLY A 377 -11.26 -2.44 -24.91
N SER A 378 -10.39 -3.08 -25.69
CA SER A 378 -9.56 -4.21 -25.26
C SER A 378 -8.13 -3.74 -24.95
N LYS A 379 -7.58 -4.22 -23.84
CA LYS A 379 -6.22 -3.92 -23.41
C LYS A 379 -5.24 -5.01 -23.90
N ASP A 380 -4.12 -4.58 -24.48
CA ASP A 380 -3.01 -5.47 -24.81
C ASP A 380 -2.17 -5.78 -23.55
N TRP A 381 -2.65 -6.72 -22.75
CA TRP A 381 -2.03 -7.07 -21.48
C TRP A 381 -0.60 -7.58 -21.61
N HIS A 382 -0.27 -8.30 -22.70
CA HIS A 382 1.09 -8.76 -22.95
C HIS A 382 2.06 -7.58 -23.05
N THR A 383 1.76 -6.63 -23.92
CA THR A 383 2.60 -5.44 -24.13
C THR A 383 2.61 -4.52 -22.91
N ILE A 384 1.49 -4.38 -22.19
CA ILE A 384 1.40 -3.61 -20.93
C ILE A 384 2.41 -4.17 -19.92
N TRP A 385 2.30 -5.44 -19.57
CA TRP A 385 3.17 -6.03 -18.55
C TRP A 385 4.64 -6.09 -18.97
N LEU A 386 4.91 -6.33 -20.26
CA LEU A 386 6.28 -6.30 -20.78
C LEU A 386 6.90 -4.90 -20.68
N THR A 387 6.13 -3.85 -20.98
CA THR A 387 6.58 -2.45 -20.85
C THR A 387 6.96 -2.14 -19.41
N PHE A 388 6.16 -2.60 -18.44
CA PHE A 388 6.47 -2.39 -17.03
C PHE A 388 7.60 -3.27 -16.51
N ALA A 389 7.79 -4.47 -17.07
CA ALA A 389 8.97 -5.27 -16.81
C ALA A 389 10.26 -4.56 -17.28
N ILE A 390 10.22 -3.95 -18.47
CA ILE A 390 11.34 -3.13 -18.99
C ILE A 390 11.57 -1.90 -18.13
N TYR A 391 10.52 -1.21 -17.71
CA TYR A 391 10.59 -0.09 -16.76
C TYR A 391 11.31 -0.49 -15.46
N ALA A 392 10.90 -1.59 -14.84
CA ALA A 392 11.54 -2.10 -13.63
C ALA A 392 13.00 -2.52 -13.87
N LEU A 393 13.31 -3.09 -15.03
CA LEU A 393 14.67 -3.47 -15.42
C LEU A 393 15.58 -2.24 -15.56
N ILE A 394 15.12 -1.20 -16.23
CA ILE A 394 15.87 0.06 -16.39
C ILE A 394 16.18 0.67 -15.01
N ILE A 395 15.20 0.71 -14.13
CA ILE A 395 15.38 1.21 -12.76
C ILE A 395 16.40 0.35 -12.01
N GLY A 396 16.31 -0.98 -12.09
CA GLY A 396 17.24 -1.89 -11.44
C GLY A 396 18.67 -1.71 -11.93
N ILE A 397 18.87 -1.58 -13.23
CA ILE A 397 20.18 -1.33 -13.86
C ILE A 397 20.71 0.04 -13.40
N ALA A 398 19.92 1.09 -13.52
CA ALA A 398 20.32 2.43 -13.09
C ALA A 398 20.72 2.45 -11.60
N PHE A 399 19.91 1.84 -10.73
CA PHE A 399 20.22 1.73 -9.32
C PHE A 399 21.53 0.96 -9.05
N ALA A 400 21.75 -0.14 -9.74
CA ALA A 400 22.96 -0.94 -9.57
C ALA A 400 24.25 -0.14 -9.80
N PHE A 401 24.26 0.73 -10.83
CA PHE A 401 25.42 1.55 -11.19
C PHE A 401 25.51 2.87 -10.41
N MET A 402 24.40 3.53 -10.17
CA MET A 402 24.37 4.86 -9.55
C MET A 402 24.40 4.81 -8.03
N PHE A 403 23.68 3.87 -7.40
CA PHE A 403 23.58 3.77 -5.94
C PHE A 403 24.74 2.95 -5.37
N LYS A 404 25.66 3.61 -4.65
CA LYS A 404 26.82 2.99 -4.03
C LYS A 404 26.61 2.88 -2.51
N HIS A 405 26.53 1.65 -2.00
CA HIS A 405 26.48 1.36 -0.57
C HIS A 405 27.25 0.08 -0.29
N LYS A 406 28.24 0.15 0.59
CA LYS A 406 29.03 -1.01 1.01
C LYS A 406 28.27 -1.77 2.10
N HIS A 407 28.30 -3.08 2.04
CA HIS A 407 27.75 -3.91 3.08
C HIS A 407 28.57 -3.76 4.38
N ASN A 408 27.90 -3.40 5.48
CA ASN A 408 28.46 -3.41 6.82
C ASN A 408 27.60 -4.34 7.68
N PRO A 409 28.14 -5.47 8.18
CA PRO A 409 27.37 -6.40 9.01
C PRO A 409 26.77 -5.77 10.26
N GLN A 410 27.40 -4.74 10.83
CA GLN A 410 26.90 -4.02 12.01
C GLN A 410 25.58 -3.28 11.74
N ASP A 411 25.33 -2.83 10.52
CA ASP A 411 24.06 -2.16 10.15
C ASP A 411 22.86 -3.10 10.31
N VAL A 412 23.08 -4.41 10.33
CA VAL A 412 22.05 -5.45 10.38
C VAL A 412 21.87 -6.01 11.79
N GLU A 413 22.89 -5.93 12.66
CA GLU A 413 22.82 -6.44 14.05
C GLU A 413 21.83 -5.67 14.91
N THR A 414 21.60 -4.40 14.61
CA THR A 414 20.62 -3.54 15.30
C THR A 414 19.15 -3.98 15.12
N ILE A 415 18.86 -4.88 14.19
CA ILE A 415 17.49 -5.40 13.96
C ILE A 415 17.23 -6.69 14.76
N ALA A 416 18.29 -7.39 15.18
CA ALA A 416 18.18 -8.67 15.88
C ALA A 416 17.90 -8.54 17.39
N HIS A 417 17.79 -7.33 17.90
CA HIS A 417 17.43 -6.99 19.27
C HIS A 417 16.18 -6.09 19.30
#